data_a296715033365706137c39c1e1a831b6
#
_entry.id   a296715033365706137c39c1e1a831b6
#
_cell.length_a   1.000
_cell.length_b   1.000
_cell.length_c   1.000
_cell.angle_alpha   90.00
_cell.angle_beta   90.00
_cell.angle_gamma   90.00
#
_symmetry.space_group_name_H-M   'P 1'
#
loop_
_entity.id
_entity.type
_entity.pdbx_description
1 polymer ?
#
loop_
_entity_poly.entity_id
_entity_poly.type
_entity_poly.pdbx_seq_one_letter_code
_entity_poly.pdbx_strand_id
1 'polypeptide(L)'
;MADLVLENVSVEFPIFGLHATSLRSTIAAAATGGLIGSDAGVTVVQALRDVSLTLTGGDRLGIMGHNGAGKSTLLQVMAGVYPPVRGRVIRRGSVSSLVNPALGIERDATGYENILIRGLIQGMSRAAIARVTPEIAEFSGLGDYLAMPVRTYSTGMLMRLAFSIVTSFRADIVLMDEWLAVGDADFQERAAARLRDLIRSSGILVLASHSPELIARECTSVVELSHGGVVAHRPVPERPQPAGQSAGDSARTRA
;
A
#
# COMPACT_ATOMS: atom_id res chain seq x y z
N MET A 1 -4.88 -2.71 19.83
CA MET A 1 -3.81 -1.88 19.27
C MET A 1 -3.29 -2.57 18.02
N ALA A 2 -3.09 -1.82 16.95
CA ALA A 2 -2.47 -2.36 15.73
C ALA A 2 -0.96 -2.45 15.89
N ASP A 3 -0.36 -3.55 15.45
CA ASP A 3 1.09 -3.72 15.43
C ASP A 3 1.52 -4.37 14.11
N LEU A 4 2.63 -3.91 13.55
CA LEU A 4 3.26 -4.49 12.38
C LEU A 4 4.76 -4.62 12.64
N VAL A 5 5.25 -5.86 12.80
CA VAL A 5 6.64 -6.13 13.12
C VAL A 5 7.26 -7.03 12.06
N LEU A 6 8.38 -6.60 11.53
CA LEU A 6 9.25 -7.36 10.63
C LEU A 6 10.54 -7.67 11.38
N GLU A 7 10.96 -8.94 11.39
CA GLU A 7 12.20 -9.38 12.03
C GLU A 7 13.08 -10.12 11.03
N ASN A 8 14.19 -9.50 10.65
CA ASN A 8 15.20 -10.04 9.71
C ASN A 8 14.59 -10.61 8.42
N VAL A 9 13.62 -9.87 7.85
CA VAL A 9 12.84 -10.29 6.70
C VAL A 9 13.68 -10.24 5.43
N SER A 10 13.78 -11.38 4.73
CA SER A 10 14.40 -11.49 3.41
C SER A 10 13.44 -12.14 2.43
N VAL A 11 13.43 -11.64 1.20
CA VAL A 11 12.58 -12.13 0.10
C VAL A 11 13.42 -12.35 -1.14
N GLU A 12 13.26 -13.53 -1.74
CA GLU A 12 13.97 -13.97 -2.93
C GLU A 12 12.96 -14.47 -3.97
N PHE A 13 13.16 -14.08 -5.22
CA PHE A 13 12.37 -14.55 -6.35
C PHE A 13 13.24 -15.40 -7.28
N PRO A 14 12.92 -16.69 -7.50
CA PRO A 14 13.65 -17.53 -8.42
C PRO A 14 13.36 -17.10 -9.87
N ILE A 15 14.42 -17.02 -10.69
CA ILE A 15 14.32 -16.80 -12.13
C ILE A 15 14.52 -18.15 -12.82
N PHE A 16 13.44 -18.67 -13.40
CA PHE A 16 13.49 -19.89 -14.19
C PHE A 16 13.93 -19.59 -15.64
N GLY A 17 14.75 -20.45 -16.23
CA GLY A 17 15.15 -20.38 -17.65
C GLY A 17 16.45 -19.62 -17.94
N LEU A 18 17.14 -19.07 -16.95
CA LEU A 18 18.51 -18.61 -17.11
C LEU A 18 19.46 -19.75 -16.74
N HIS A 19 20.18 -20.28 -17.73
CA HIS A 19 21.25 -21.23 -17.43
C HIS A 19 22.35 -20.54 -16.61
N ALA A 20 22.62 -21.08 -15.42
CA ALA A 20 23.51 -20.50 -14.40
C ALA A 20 24.99 -20.38 -14.85
N THR A 21 25.32 -20.82 -16.07
CA THR A 21 26.70 -20.87 -16.61
C THR A 21 27.06 -19.72 -17.54
N SER A 22 26.21 -18.72 -17.72
CA SER A 22 26.48 -17.60 -18.61
C SER A 22 27.30 -16.50 -17.90
N LEU A 23 28.40 -16.06 -18.48
CA LEU A 23 29.16 -14.84 -18.11
C LEU A 23 28.22 -13.61 -17.92
N ARG A 24 27.03 -13.62 -18.57
CA ARG A 24 26.00 -12.60 -18.41
C ARG A 24 25.41 -12.56 -17.01
N SER A 25 25.30 -13.68 -16.27
CA SER A 25 24.77 -13.70 -14.90
C SER A 25 25.74 -13.02 -13.92
N THR A 26 27.06 -13.17 -14.13
CA THR A 26 28.07 -12.52 -13.29
C THR A 26 28.13 -11.00 -13.55
N ILE A 27 28.00 -10.58 -14.83
CA ILE A 27 27.96 -9.16 -15.20
C ILE A 27 26.65 -8.51 -14.71
N ALA A 28 25.51 -9.21 -14.80
CA ALA A 28 24.23 -8.73 -14.29
C ALA A 28 24.24 -8.59 -12.76
N ALA A 29 24.85 -9.52 -12.03
CA ALA A 29 25.02 -9.43 -10.57
C ALA A 29 25.86 -8.21 -10.15
N ALA A 30 26.93 -7.91 -10.88
CA ALA A 30 27.75 -6.73 -10.63
C ALA A 30 27.00 -5.42 -10.96
N ALA A 31 26.21 -5.39 -12.04
CA ALA A 31 25.44 -4.23 -12.46
C ALA A 31 24.22 -3.94 -11.57
N THR A 32 23.70 -4.94 -10.85
CA THR A 32 22.52 -4.84 -9.98
C THR A 32 22.88 -4.73 -8.49
N GLY A 33 24.12 -4.45 -8.15
CA GLY A 33 24.58 -4.30 -6.76
C GLY A 33 24.46 -5.57 -5.92
N GLY A 34 24.57 -6.75 -6.55
CA GLY A 34 24.50 -8.05 -5.86
C GLY A 34 23.07 -8.55 -5.58
N LEU A 35 22.04 -7.94 -6.20
CA LEU A 35 20.64 -8.38 -6.09
C LEU A 35 20.37 -9.73 -6.78
N ILE A 36 21.24 -10.17 -7.68
CA ILE A 36 21.12 -11.45 -8.40
C ILE A 36 22.20 -12.40 -7.88
N GLY A 37 21.76 -13.50 -7.28
CA GLY A 37 22.59 -14.57 -6.77
C GLY A 37 22.29 -15.91 -7.44
N SER A 38 23.03 -16.95 -7.09
CA SER A 38 22.73 -18.33 -7.48
C SER A 38 22.70 -19.18 -6.21
N ASP A 39 21.54 -19.78 -5.94
CA ASP A 39 21.38 -20.77 -4.88
C ASP A 39 21.02 -22.12 -5.52
N ALA A 40 21.75 -23.17 -5.17
CA ALA A 40 21.56 -24.55 -5.69
C ALA A 40 21.41 -24.63 -7.23
N GLY A 41 22.06 -23.73 -8.02
CA GLY A 41 21.98 -23.71 -9.48
C GLY A 41 20.78 -22.97 -10.06
N VAL A 42 19.97 -22.33 -9.23
CA VAL A 42 18.87 -21.43 -9.64
C VAL A 42 19.31 -19.99 -9.43
N THR A 43 19.13 -19.16 -10.46
CA THR A 43 19.34 -17.71 -10.33
C THR A 43 18.21 -17.11 -9.51
N VAL A 44 18.53 -16.37 -8.46
CA VAL A 44 17.55 -15.71 -7.60
C VAL A 44 17.75 -14.19 -7.59
N VAL A 45 16.67 -13.45 -7.57
CA VAL A 45 16.67 -12.00 -7.29
C VAL A 45 16.34 -11.81 -5.83
N GLN A 46 17.28 -11.26 -5.07
CA GLN A 46 17.09 -10.89 -3.69
C GLN A 46 16.38 -9.52 -3.62
N ALA A 47 15.07 -9.55 -3.45
CA ALA A 47 14.26 -8.34 -3.46
C ALA A 47 14.26 -7.60 -2.11
N LEU A 48 14.42 -8.34 -0.99
CA LEU A 48 14.59 -7.76 0.35
C LEU A 48 15.69 -8.51 1.10
N ARG A 49 16.47 -7.78 1.92
CA ARG A 49 17.58 -8.28 2.74
C ARG A 49 17.48 -7.80 4.18
N ASP A 50 17.31 -8.73 5.10
CA ASP A 50 17.40 -8.55 6.56
C ASP A 50 16.66 -7.29 7.08
N VAL A 51 15.47 -7.04 6.52
CA VAL A 51 14.66 -5.88 6.90
C VAL A 51 14.01 -6.12 8.25
N SER A 52 14.31 -5.23 9.20
CA SER A 52 13.69 -5.22 10.53
C SER A 52 13.06 -3.87 10.80
N LEU A 53 11.74 -3.87 11.08
CA LEU A 53 10.95 -2.67 11.35
C LEU A 53 9.88 -3.01 12.40
N THR A 54 9.60 -2.08 13.29
CA THR A 54 8.51 -2.19 14.25
C THR A 54 7.64 -0.95 14.16
N LEU A 55 6.35 -1.15 13.89
CA LEU A 55 5.34 -0.09 13.83
C LEU A 55 4.21 -0.42 14.79
N THR A 56 3.76 0.58 15.51
CA THR A 56 2.69 0.52 16.49
C THR A 56 1.58 1.52 16.17
N GLY A 57 0.47 1.43 16.87
CA GLY A 57 -0.65 2.36 16.64
C GLY A 57 -0.22 3.82 16.82
N GLY A 58 -0.47 4.64 15.79
CA GLY A 58 -0.07 6.04 15.66
C GLY A 58 1.07 6.26 14.66
N ASP A 59 1.82 5.20 14.31
CA ASP A 59 2.95 5.32 13.40
C ASP A 59 2.51 5.56 11.95
N ARG A 60 3.22 6.50 11.30
CA ARG A 60 3.06 6.85 9.89
C ARG A 60 4.40 6.80 9.21
N LEU A 61 4.68 5.66 8.55
CA LEU A 61 5.97 5.38 7.92
C LEU A 61 5.95 5.72 6.45
N GLY A 62 6.87 6.56 6.01
CA GLY A 62 7.22 6.75 4.62
C GLY A 62 8.31 5.77 4.17
N ILE A 63 8.19 5.23 2.97
CA ILE A 63 9.23 4.41 2.33
C ILE A 63 9.72 5.14 1.09
N MET A 64 10.99 5.50 1.06
CA MET A 64 11.67 6.12 -0.08
C MET A 64 12.74 5.20 -0.64
N GLY A 65 13.17 5.47 -1.86
CA GLY A 65 14.23 4.72 -2.55
C GLY A 65 14.05 4.74 -4.07
N HIS A 66 15.10 4.41 -4.80
CA HIS A 66 15.06 4.35 -6.26
C HIS A 66 14.12 3.26 -6.80
N ASN A 67 13.83 3.27 -8.11
CA ASN A 67 13.07 2.20 -8.75
C ASN A 67 13.84 0.87 -8.63
N GLY A 68 13.14 -0.21 -8.23
CA GLY A 68 13.77 -1.49 -7.95
C GLY A 68 14.44 -1.61 -6.56
N ALA A 69 14.35 -0.61 -5.69
CA ALA A 69 14.89 -0.67 -4.34
C ALA A 69 14.20 -1.71 -3.42
N GLY A 70 13.00 -2.21 -3.81
CA GLY A 70 12.23 -3.18 -3.03
C GLY A 70 10.98 -2.62 -2.34
N LYS A 71 10.61 -1.35 -2.59
CA LYS A 71 9.47 -0.69 -1.91
C LYS A 71 8.15 -1.45 -2.03
N SER A 72 7.72 -1.76 -3.26
CA SER A 72 6.47 -2.48 -3.51
C SER A 72 6.54 -3.92 -2.97
N THR A 73 7.71 -4.57 -3.03
CA THR A 73 7.92 -5.88 -2.41
C THR A 73 7.75 -5.81 -0.89
N LEU A 74 8.32 -4.80 -0.24
CA LEU A 74 8.19 -4.61 1.21
C LEU A 74 6.72 -4.40 1.60
N LEU A 75 5.99 -3.57 0.87
CA LEU A 75 4.55 -3.39 1.10
C LEU A 75 3.75 -4.69 0.89
N GLN A 76 4.07 -5.49 -0.13
CA GLN A 76 3.42 -6.79 -0.39
C GLN A 76 3.71 -7.80 0.73
N VAL A 77 4.91 -7.79 1.29
CA VAL A 77 5.26 -8.60 2.47
C VAL A 77 4.48 -8.14 3.69
N MET A 78 4.40 -6.84 3.93
CA MET A 78 3.60 -6.25 5.01
C MET A 78 2.10 -6.58 4.85
N ALA A 79 1.61 -6.62 3.60
CA ALA A 79 0.24 -7.03 3.28
C ALA A 79 -0.01 -8.54 3.47
N GLY A 80 1.05 -9.36 3.54
CA GLY A 80 0.94 -10.83 3.61
C GLY A 80 0.75 -11.52 2.27
N VAL A 81 0.98 -10.81 1.17
CA VAL A 81 0.90 -11.38 -0.19
C VAL A 81 2.14 -12.22 -0.47
N TYR A 82 3.32 -11.75 -0.06
CA TYR A 82 4.57 -12.50 -0.20
C TYR A 82 5.04 -13.01 1.17
N PRO A 83 5.17 -14.33 1.36
CA PRO A 83 5.84 -14.87 2.53
C PRO A 83 7.35 -14.60 2.45
N PRO A 84 8.01 -14.23 3.56
CA PRO A 84 9.47 -14.09 3.57
C PRO A 84 10.14 -15.47 3.48
N VAL A 85 11.31 -15.53 2.83
CA VAL A 85 12.16 -16.73 2.79
C VAL A 85 12.91 -16.88 4.12
N ARG A 86 13.26 -15.76 4.76
CA ARG A 86 13.86 -15.71 6.09
C ARG A 86 13.20 -14.63 6.92
N GLY A 87 13.25 -14.81 8.24
CA GLY A 87 12.64 -13.89 9.18
C GLY A 87 11.16 -14.14 9.35
N ARG A 88 10.46 -13.20 9.97
CA ARG A 88 9.02 -13.29 10.21
C ARG A 88 8.34 -11.94 10.17
N VAL A 89 7.04 -11.97 9.86
CA VAL A 89 6.16 -10.79 9.88
C VAL A 89 5.02 -11.05 10.84
N ILE A 90 4.88 -10.19 11.83
CA ILE A 90 3.79 -10.23 12.81
C ILE A 90 2.85 -9.07 12.50
N ARG A 91 1.56 -9.37 12.32
CA ARG A 91 0.51 -8.40 12.05
C ARG A 91 -0.59 -8.57 13.07
N ARG A 92 -0.93 -7.51 13.78
CA ARG A 92 -2.09 -7.43 14.67
C ARG A 92 -2.99 -6.30 14.21
N GLY A 93 -4.22 -6.62 13.86
CA GLY A 93 -5.19 -5.72 13.24
C GLY A 93 -5.48 -6.05 11.79
N SER A 94 -6.52 -5.44 11.26
CA SER A 94 -6.95 -5.57 9.87
C SER A 94 -6.03 -4.75 8.95
N VAL A 95 -5.69 -5.32 7.78
CA VAL A 95 -4.80 -4.68 6.80
C VAL A 95 -5.58 -4.32 5.54
N SER A 96 -5.53 -3.08 5.11
CA SER A 96 -5.97 -2.62 3.80
C SER A 96 -4.76 -2.26 2.94
N SER A 97 -4.62 -2.93 1.79
CA SER A 97 -3.51 -2.69 0.86
C SER A 97 -4.03 -2.05 -0.43
N LEU A 98 -3.55 -0.84 -0.71
CA LEU A 98 -3.77 -0.11 -1.95
C LEU A 98 -2.57 -0.23 -2.92
N VAL A 99 -1.65 -1.14 -2.66
CA VAL A 99 -0.49 -1.40 -3.54
C VAL A 99 -0.94 -1.96 -4.90
N ASN A 100 -1.91 -2.86 -4.87
CA ASN A 100 -2.60 -3.37 -6.06
C ASN A 100 -4.07 -3.59 -5.70
N PRO A 101 -4.94 -2.58 -5.83
CA PRO A 101 -6.34 -2.69 -5.45
C PRO A 101 -7.10 -3.80 -6.18
N ALA A 102 -6.71 -4.09 -7.42
CA ALA A 102 -7.32 -5.13 -8.24
C ALA A 102 -6.86 -6.56 -7.88
N LEU A 103 -5.87 -6.71 -7.00
CA LEU A 103 -5.43 -8.02 -6.54
C LEU A 103 -6.56 -8.75 -5.81
N GLY A 104 -6.86 -9.99 -6.24
CA GLY A 104 -7.94 -10.81 -5.68
C GLY A 104 -9.34 -10.43 -6.17
N ILE A 105 -9.44 -9.67 -7.25
CA ILE A 105 -10.68 -9.53 -8.02
C ILE A 105 -10.86 -10.78 -8.90
N GLU A 106 -12.00 -11.46 -8.72
CA GLU A 106 -12.40 -12.59 -9.54
C GLU A 106 -13.05 -12.09 -10.83
N ARG A 107 -12.44 -12.40 -11.97
CA ARG A 107 -12.83 -11.82 -13.26
C ARG A 107 -14.12 -12.40 -13.81
N ASP A 108 -14.43 -13.65 -13.51
CA ASP A 108 -15.64 -14.33 -13.95
C ASP A 108 -16.85 -14.06 -13.06
N ALA A 109 -16.62 -13.53 -11.86
CA ALA A 109 -17.66 -13.07 -10.96
C ALA A 109 -18.13 -11.64 -11.31
N THR A 110 -19.36 -11.32 -10.93
CA THR A 110 -19.96 -9.98 -11.06
C THR A 110 -19.29 -8.98 -10.10
N GLY A 111 -19.55 -7.67 -10.29
CA GLY A 111 -19.10 -6.63 -9.37
C GLY A 111 -19.64 -6.87 -7.96
N TYR A 112 -20.94 -7.22 -7.82
CA TYR A 112 -21.54 -7.52 -6.52
C TYR A 112 -20.93 -8.75 -5.84
N GLU A 113 -20.64 -9.82 -6.59
CA GLU A 113 -19.96 -10.99 -6.05
C GLU A 113 -18.54 -10.66 -5.61
N ASN A 114 -17.83 -9.81 -6.34
CA ASN A 114 -16.51 -9.34 -5.92
C ASN A 114 -16.55 -8.52 -4.63
N ILE A 115 -17.57 -7.68 -4.41
CA ILE A 115 -17.77 -6.99 -3.13
C ILE A 115 -17.91 -8.03 -2.00
N LEU A 116 -18.73 -9.07 -2.21
CA LEU A 116 -18.92 -10.14 -1.25
C LEU A 116 -17.63 -10.92 -0.98
N ILE A 117 -16.95 -11.38 -2.03
CA ILE A 117 -15.70 -12.15 -1.93
C ILE A 117 -14.65 -11.38 -1.14
N ARG A 118 -14.44 -10.11 -1.48
CA ARG A 118 -13.43 -9.26 -0.82
C ARG A 118 -13.77 -8.99 0.64
N GLY A 119 -15.02 -8.76 0.97
CA GLY A 119 -15.47 -8.60 2.34
C GLY A 119 -15.26 -9.87 3.19
N LEU A 120 -15.55 -11.05 2.61
CA LEU A 120 -15.32 -12.33 3.28
C LEU A 120 -13.82 -12.60 3.50
N ILE A 121 -12.96 -12.29 2.53
CA ILE A 121 -11.49 -12.41 2.66
C ILE A 121 -10.99 -11.53 3.81
N GLN A 122 -11.61 -10.37 4.03
CA GLN A 122 -11.29 -9.49 5.15
C GLN A 122 -11.92 -9.93 6.48
N GLY A 123 -12.57 -11.08 6.53
CA GLY A 123 -13.18 -11.64 7.74
C GLY A 123 -14.52 -11.01 8.14
N MET A 124 -15.17 -10.26 7.23
CA MET A 124 -16.47 -9.66 7.52
C MET A 124 -17.61 -10.67 7.42
N SER A 125 -18.65 -10.49 8.23
CA SER A 125 -19.87 -11.28 8.09
C SER A 125 -20.68 -10.85 6.85
N ARG A 126 -21.42 -11.78 6.25
CA ARG A 126 -22.32 -11.48 5.11
C ARG A 126 -23.27 -10.31 5.40
N ALA A 127 -23.78 -10.23 6.63
CA ALA A 127 -24.67 -9.15 7.04
C ALA A 127 -23.96 -7.78 7.09
N ALA A 128 -22.68 -7.75 7.51
CA ALA A 128 -21.88 -6.53 7.49
C ALA A 128 -21.57 -6.09 6.05
N ILE A 129 -21.24 -7.03 5.16
CA ILE A 129 -20.98 -6.74 3.75
C ILE A 129 -22.25 -6.21 3.08
N ALA A 130 -23.41 -6.83 3.30
CA ALA A 130 -24.68 -6.39 2.72
C ALA A 130 -25.03 -4.94 3.10
N ARG A 131 -24.66 -4.50 4.30
CA ARG A 131 -24.89 -3.11 4.76
C ARG A 131 -24.04 -2.08 4.01
N VAL A 132 -22.82 -2.41 3.63
CA VAL A 132 -21.91 -1.48 2.95
C VAL A 132 -21.96 -1.60 1.42
N THR A 133 -22.56 -2.66 0.89
CA THR A 133 -22.67 -2.89 -0.56
C THR A 133 -23.34 -1.73 -1.31
N PRO A 134 -24.47 -1.14 -0.82
CA PRO A 134 -25.09 0.00 -1.51
C PRO A 134 -24.15 1.21 -1.63
N GLU A 135 -23.40 1.52 -0.58
CA GLU A 135 -22.43 2.62 -0.57
C GLU A 135 -21.28 2.36 -1.55
N ILE A 136 -20.76 1.10 -1.60
CA ILE A 136 -19.73 0.71 -2.56
C ILE A 136 -20.24 0.86 -3.99
N ALA A 137 -21.46 0.40 -4.25
CA ALA A 137 -22.09 0.48 -5.57
C ALA A 137 -22.22 1.93 -6.04
N GLU A 138 -22.77 2.80 -5.19
CA GLU A 138 -22.95 4.23 -5.45
C GLU A 138 -21.60 4.91 -5.69
N PHE A 139 -20.63 4.69 -4.79
CA PHE A 139 -19.31 5.30 -4.90
C PHE A 139 -18.58 4.90 -6.17
N SER A 140 -18.67 3.62 -6.57
CA SER A 140 -18.05 3.13 -7.81
C SER A 140 -18.60 3.80 -9.06
N GLY A 141 -19.87 4.21 -9.04
CA GLY A 141 -20.59 4.81 -10.16
C GLY A 141 -20.71 3.87 -11.37
N LEU A 142 -20.69 2.54 -11.14
CA LEU A 142 -20.75 1.55 -12.22
C LEU A 142 -22.17 1.15 -12.60
N GLY A 143 -23.18 1.49 -11.78
CA GLY A 143 -24.58 1.21 -12.09
C GLY A 143 -24.84 -0.27 -12.42
N ASP A 144 -25.55 -0.51 -13.52
CA ASP A 144 -25.95 -1.86 -13.96
C ASP A 144 -24.75 -2.77 -14.31
N TYR A 145 -23.58 -2.21 -14.57
CA TYR A 145 -22.36 -3.00 -14.79
C TYR A 145 -22.01 -3.88 -13.58
N LEU A 146 -22.40 -3.48 -12.36
CA LEU A 146 -22.16 -4.29 -11.16
C LEU A 146 -22.82 -5.67 -11.21
N ALA A 147 -23.86 -5.85 -12.01
CA ALA A 147 -24.49 -7.16 -12.25
C ALA A 147 -23.79 -7.99 -13.34
N MET A 148 -22.79 -7.42 -14.03
CA MET A 148 -22.07 -8.09 -15.11
C MET A 148 -20.72 -8.66 -14.62
N PRO A 149 -20.21 -9.74 -15.26
CA PRO A 149 -18.88 -10.27 -14.96
C PRO A 149 -17.78 -9.24 -15.16
N VAL A 150 -16.85 -9.16 -14.22
CA VAL A 150 -15.76 -8.14 -14.21
C VAL A 150 -14.83 -8.27 -15.42
N ARG A 151 -14.74 -9.44 -16.06
CA ARG A 151 -13.98 -9.59 -17.32
C ARG A 151 -14.48 -8.68 -18.44
N THR A 152 -15.71 -8.17 -18.37
CA THR A 152 -16.29 -7.24 -19.36
C THR A 152 -15.96 -5.77 -19.07
N TYR A 153 -15.30 -5.48 -17.93
CA TYR A 153 -15.00 -4.12 -17.53
C TYR A 153 -13.78 -3.58 -18.26
N SER A 154 -13.80 -2.27 -18.52
CA SER A 154 -12.58 -1.56 -18.87
C SER A 154 -11.62 -1.50 -17.67
N THR A 155 -10.34 -1.21 -17.92
CA THR A 155 -9.35 -1.03 -16.84
C THR A 155 -9.79 0.04 -15.84
N GLY A 156 -10.38 1.15 -16.32
CA GLY A 156 -10.90 2.21 -15.45
C GLY A 156 -12.05 1.74 -14.57
N MET A 157 -13.01 0.99 -15.11
CA MET A 157 -14.13 0.41 -14.36
C MET A 157 -13.63 -0.58 -13.29
N LEU A 158 -12.68 -1.44 -13.67
CA LEU A 158 -12.06 -2.39 -12.75
C LEU A 158 -11.40 -1.66 -11.57
N MET A 159 -10.62 -0.62 -11.86
CA MET A 159 -9.93 0.16 -10.83
C MET A 159 -10.91 0.93 -9.94
N ARG A 160 -11.99 1.49 -10.50
CA ARG A 160 -13.06 2.14 -9.72
C ARG A 160 -13.73 1.16 -8.77
N LEU A 161 -14.09 -0.06 -9.24
CA LEU A 161 -14.65 -1.10 -8.38
C LEU A 161 -13.68 -1.49 -7.27
N ALA A 162 -12.45 -1.84 -7.64
CA ALA A 162 -11.43 -2.31 -6.71
C ALA A 162 -11.10 -1.27 -5.63
N PHE A 163 -10.94 0.01 -6.03
CA PHE A 163 -10.72 1.12 -5.10
C PHE A 163 -11.92 1.31 -4.17
N SER A 164 -13.15 1.29 -4.71
CA SER A 164 -14.38 1.43 -3.93
C SER A 164 -14.48 0.36 -2.85
N ILE A 165 -14.17 -0.89 -3.19
CA ILE A 165 -14.18 -2.01 -2.23
C ILE A 165 -13.12 -1.81 -1.15
N VAL A 166 -11.85 -1.61 -1.55
CA VAL A 166 -10.72 -1.55 -0.62
C VAL A 166 -10.87 -0.40 0.39
N THR A 167 -11.44 0.73 -0.04
CA THR A 167 -11.60 1.92 0.81
C THR A 167 -12.90 1.94 1.62
N SER A 168 -13.83 1.00 1.40
CA SER A 168 -15.09 0.92 2.15
C SER A 168 -14.94 0.22 3.50
N PHE A 169 -13.91 -0.57 3.66
CA PHE A 169 -13.68 -1.30 4.89
C PHE A 169 -12.66 -0.54 5.75
N ARG A 170 -13.00 -0.31 7.01
CA ARG A 170 -12.04 0.25 7.97
C ARG A 170 -10.90 -0.73 8.17
N ALA A 171 -9.68 -0.22 8.20
CA ALA A 171 -8.48 -0.99 8.45
C ALA A 171 -7.63 -0.35 9.53
N ASP A 172 -7.04 -1.20 10.38
CA ASP A 172 -6.11 -0.76 11.41
C ASP A 172 -4.76 -0.36 10.81
N ILE A 173 -4.37 -1.02 9.71
CA ILE A 173 -3.11 -0.83 8.99
C ILE A 173 -3.44 -0.53 7.53
N VAL A 174 -2.97 0.61 7.01
CA VAL A 174 -3.13 1.03 5.62
C VAL A 174 -1.77 1.02 4.93
N LEU A 175 -1.67 0.29 3.80
CA LEU A 175 -0.45 0.17 3.00
C LEU A 175 -0.70 0.75 1.62
N MET A 176 0.16 1.68 1.18
CA MET A 176 0.01 2.40 -0.08
C MET A 176 1.32 2.46 -0.87
N ASP A 177 1.22 2.27 -2.19
CA ASP A 177 2.32 2.50 -3.13
C ASP A 177 1.93 3.67 -4.03
N GLU A 178 2.41 4.85 -3.70
CA GLU A 178 2.07 6.14 -4.28
C GLU A 178 0.61 6.59 -4.09
N TRP A 179 0.33 7.85 -4.46
CA TRP A 179 -1.02 8.39 -4.45
C TRP A 179 -1.75 7.96 -5.72
N LEU A 180 -2.72 7.09 -5.58
CA LEU A 180 -3.44 6.52 -6.72
C LEU A 180 -4.25 7.60 -7.47
N ALA A 181 -3.91 7.81 -8.73
CA ALA A 181 -4.76 8.51 -9.68
C ALA A 181 -5.67 7.49 -10.38
N VAL A 182 -6.89 7.32 -9.88
CA VAL A 182 -7.86 6.32 -10.37
C VAL A 182 -9.06 7.00 -11.00
N GLY A 183 -9.45 6.58 -12.20
CA GLY A 183 -10.68 7.05 -12.87
C GLY A 183 -10.55 8.42 -13.55
N ASP A 184 -11.69 9.02 -13.86
CA ASP A 184 -11.82 10.38 -14.38
C ASP A 184 -11.66 11.44 -13.28
N ALA A 185 -11.66 12.73 -13.66
CA ALA A 185 -11.42 13.83 -12.73
C ALA A 185 -12.40 13.85 -11.55
N ASP A 186 -13.69 13.61 -11.81
CA ASP A 186 -14.73 13.62 -10.77
C ASP A 186 -14.54 12.46 -9.79
N PHE A 187 -14.18 11.29 -10.29
CA PHE A 187 -13.88 10.15 -9.43
C PHE A 187 -12.60 10.38 -8.62
N GLN A 188 -11.57 10.98 -9.22
CA GLN A 188 -10.31 11.27 -8.54
C GLN A 188 -10.50 12.20 -7.34
N GLU A 189 -11.35 13.22 -7.44
CA GLU A 189 -11.63 14.13 -6.32
C GLU A 189 -12.31 13.38 -5.16
N ARG A 190 -13.36 12.58 -5.46
CA ARG A 190 -14.04 11.76 -4.46
C ARG A 190 -13.12 10.71 -3.86
N ALA A 191 -12.30 10.05 -4.69
CA ALA A 191 -11.33 9.06 -4.26
C ALA A 191 -10.28 9.67 -3.31
N ALA A 192 -9.78 10.87 -3.61
CA ALA A 192 -8.84 11.57 -2.76
C ALA A 192 -9.43 11.94 -1.40
N ALA A 193 -10.70 12.35 -1.34
CA ALA A 193 -11.39 12.61 -0.09
C ALA A 193 -11.53 11.33 0.75
N ARG A 194 -12.03 10.25 0.13
CA ARG A 194 -12.21 8.96 0.78
C ARG A 194 -10.90 8.35 1.29
N LEU A 195 -9.83 8.51 0.51
CA LEU A 195 -8.50 8.04 0.90
C LEU A 195 -7.97 8.81 2.12
N ARG A 196 -8.16 10.14 2.18
CA ARG A 196 -7.80 10.93 3.36
C ARG A 196 -8.54 10.47 4.62
N ASP A 197 -9.82 10.13 4.50
CA ASP A 197 -10.62 9.64 5.62
C ASP A 197 -10.15 8.25 6.08
N LEU A 198 -9.82 7.35 5.14
CA LEU A 198 -9.23 6.05 5.43
C LEU A 198 -7.90 6.19 6.18
N ILE A 199 -7.01 7.05 5.70
CA ILE A 199 -5.71 7.34 6.33
C ILE A 199 -5.91 7.91 7.73
N ARG A 200 -6.81 8.86 7.92
CA ARG A 200 -7.08 9.48 9.23
C ARG A 200 -7.63 8.50 10.25
N SER A 201 -8.44 7.55 9.80
CA SER A 201 -9.07 6.54 10.67
C SER A 201 -8.17 5.34 10.96
N SER A 202 -7.05 5.16 10.23
CA SER A 202 -6.12 4.05 10.42
C SER A 202 -5.22 4.25 11.63
N GLY A 203 -4.88 3.13 12.30
CA GLY A 203 -3.91 3.12 13.38
C GLY A 203 -2.47 3.26 12.87
N ILE A 204 -2.14 2.56 11.76
CA ILE A 204 -0.81 2.58 11.14
C ILE A 204 -0.98 2.94 9.66
N LEU A 205 -0.12 3.84 9.16
CA LEU A 205 0.05 4.12 7.74
C LEU A 205 1.45 3.73 7.30
N VAL A 206 1.56 3.00 6.17
CA VAL A 206 2.82 2.82 5.45
C VAL A 206 2.64 3.29 4.01
N LEU A 207 3.40 4.30 3.62
CA LEU A 207 3.30 4.96 2.32
C LEU A 207 4.63 4.91 1.59
N ALA A 208 4.73 4.17 0.49
CA ALA A 208 5.84 4.31 -0.43
C ALA A 208 5.57 5.46 -1.40
N SER A 209 6.55 6.34 -1.58
CA SER A 209 6.44 7.43 -2.54
C SER A 209 7.82 7.95 -2.98
N HIS A 210 7.83 8.53 -4.19
CA HIS A 210 8.97 9.28 -4.71
C HIS A 210 8.90 10.78 -4.36
N SER A 211 7.74 11.27 -3.86
CA SER A 211 7.55 12.68 -3.48
C SER A 211 7.91 12.91 -2.00
N PRO A 212 9.01 13.64 -1.72
CA PRO A 212 9.35 14.05 -0.37
C PRO A 212 8.25 14.90 0.29
N GLU A 213 7.53 15.70 -0.51
CA GLU A 213 6.45 16.57 -0.03
C GLU A 213 5.26 15.75 0.47
N LEU A 214 4.92 14.66 -0.22
CA LEU A 214 3.87 13.75 0.19
C LEU A 214 4.24 13.02 1.47
N ILE A 215 5.48 12.51 1.56
CA ILE A 215 6.01 11.88 2.77
C ILE A 215 6.00 12.87 3.94
N ALA A 216 6.47 14.11 3.73
CA ALA A 216 6.47 15.13 4.77
C ALA A 216 5.08 15.56 5.23
N ARG A 217 4.06 15.35 4.40
CA ARG A 217 2.67 15.66 4.72
C ARG A 217 1.97 14.57 5.50
N GLU A 218 2.20 13.32 5.13
CA GLU A 218 1.41 12.18 5.62
C GLU A 218 2.15 11.31 6.64
N CYS A 219 3.49 11.41 6.73
CA CYS A 219 4.31 10.51 7.53
C CYS A 219 5.03 11.23 8.68
N THR A 220 5.30 10.48 9.77
CA THR A 220 6.07 10.95 10.93
C THR A 220 7.50 10.44 10.91
N SER A 221 7.77 9.36 10.20
CA SER A 221 9.11 8.80 9.99
C SER A 221 9.28 8.32 8.57
N VAL A 222 10.53 8.19 8.12
CA VAL A 222 10.86 7.72 6.78
C VAL A 222 12.00 6.71 6.82
N VAL A 223 11.81 5.64 6.06
CA VAL A 223 12.83 4.62 5.78
C VAL A 223 13.31 4.80 4.35
N GLU A 224 14.60 4.78 4.16
CA GLU A 224 15.22 4.75 2.85
C GLU A 224 15.65 3.33 2.51
N LEU A 225 15.11 2.79 1.42
CA LEU A 225 15.47 1.49 0.88
C LEU A 225 16.49 1.64 -0.26
N SER A 226 17.52 0.80 -0.22
CA SER A 226 18.46 0.63 -1.32
C SER A 226 18.81 -0.84 -1.47
N HIS A 227 18.74 -1.37 -2.70
CA HIS A 227 19.08 -2.76 -3.01
C HIS A 227 18.47 -3.80 -2.04
N GLY A 228 17.18 -3.61 -1.68
CA GLY A 228 16.44 -4.51 -0.82
C GLY A 228 16.73 -4.38 0.68
N GLY A 229 17.66 -3.53 1.10
CA GLY A 229 18.00 -3.27 2.49
C GLY A 229 17.57 -1.88 2.96
N VAL A 230 17.35 -1.72 4.26
CA VAL A 230 17.14 -0.42 4.90
C VAL A 230 18.50 0.23 5.13
N VAL A 231 18.72 1.38 4.51
CA VAL A 231 19.98 2.13 4.64
C VAL A 231 19.87 3.30 5.62
N ALA A 232 18.67 3.80 5.86
CA ALA A 232 18.41 4.85 6.83
C ALA A 232 16.99 4.74 7.38
N HIS A 233 16.81 5.08 8.66
CA HIS A 233 15.51 5.29 9.29
C HIS A 233 15.61 6.59 10.12
N ARG A 234 14.76 7.57 9.82
CA ARG A 234 14.81 8.89 10.44
C ARG A 234 13.41 9.47 10.64
N PRO A 235 13.22 10.34 11.65
CA PRO A 235 11.98 11.09 11.76
C PRO A 235 11.84 12.04 10.57
N VAL A 236 10.61 12.30 10.17
CA VAL A 236 10.27 13.38 9.25
C VAL A 236 10.28 14.68 10.07
N PRO A 237 10.99 15.75 9.66
CA PRO A 237 10.98 17.01 10.36
C PRO A 237 9.55 17.54 10.50
N GLU A 238 9.16 17.95 11.73
CA GLU A 238 7.87 18.60 11.93
C GLU A 238 7.77 19.83 11.04
N ARG A 239 6.65 19.98 10.34
CA ARG A 239 6.35 21.23 9.64
C ARG A 239 6.30 22.36 10.66
N PRO A 240 6.92 23.52 10.36
CA PRO A 240 6.59 24.73 11.10
C PRO A 240 5.08 24.94 10.96
N GLN A 241 4.37 24.93 12.08
CA GLN A 241 2.94 25.26 12.09
C GLN A 241 2.78 26.62 11.41
N PRO A 242 1.81 26.82 10.50
CA PRO A 242 1.52 28.13 9.98
C PRO A 242 1.26 29.02 11.19
N ALA A 243 2.05 30.09 11.29
CA ALA A 243 2.00 31.06 12.40
C ALA A 243 0.52 31.43 12.60
N GLY A 244 0.03 31.22 13.82
CA GLY A 244 -1.38 31.36 14.14
C GLY A 244 -1.90 32.70 13.67
N GLN A 245 -3.09 32.69 13.12
CA GLN A 245 -3.95 33.88 13.10
C GLN A 245 -4.17 34.27 14.57
N SER A 246 -3.28 35.09 15.08
CA SER A 246 -3.44 35.73 16.37
C SER A 246 -4.70 36.61 16.30
N ALA A 247 -5.62 36.30 17.17
CA ALA A 247 -6.80 37.07 17.47
C ALA A 247 -6.53 38.57 17.44
N GLY A 248 -7.00 39.23 16.41
CA GLY A 248 -7.17 40.67 16.34
C GLY A 248 -8.64 41.01 16.43
N ASP A 249 -9.22 40.84 17.63
CA ASP A 249 -10.47 41.53 17.94
C ASP A 249 -10.57 41.81 19.44
N SER A 250 -10.00 42.93 19.83
CA SER A 250 -10.38 43.61 21.08
C SER A 250 -9.90 45.06 21.04
N ALA A 251 -10.65 45.92 20.36
CA ALA A 251 -10.69 47.35 20.68
C ALA A 251 -11.68 48.09 19.75
N ARG A 252 -12.95 48.08 20.05
CA ARG A 252 -13.89 49.19 19.75
C ARG A 252 -15.09 49.08 20.66
N THR A 253 -14.92 49.60 21.86
CA THR A 253 -16.03 50.14 22.63
C THR A 253 -15.48 51.26 23.50
N ARG A 254 -15.74 52.48 23.12
CA ARG A 254 -15.97 53.70 23.92
C ARG A 254 -15.60 54.94 23.10
N ALA A 255 -16.60 55.57 22.52
CA ALA A 255 -16.95 57.01 22.70
C ALA A 255 -18.22 57.28 21.88
#